data_12e24c93570cd735e039ec933e7fffa0
#
_entry.id   12e24c93570cd735e039ec933e7fffa0
#
_cell.length_a   1.000
_cell.length_b   1.000
_cell.length_c   1.000
_cell.angle_alpha   90.00
_cell.angle_beta   90.00
_cell.angle_gamma   90.00
#
_symmetry.space_group_name_H-M   'P 1'
#
loop_
_entity.id
_entity.type
_entity.pdbx_description
1 polymer ?
#
loop_
_entity_poly.entity_id
_entity_poly.type
_entity_poly.pdbx_seq_one_letter_code
_entity_poly.pdbx_strand_id
1 'polypeptide(L)'
;MKEYIAQTGGRYTYNDDLLNLQELARSMSMLFEGCPNFILSGCEVSEGRITPGYVWIGGRIRPFEGAAEVSFPYYIYEKNRYETIAYAGDVNKHGRCCYLCSGGREVPRSEDEVTGALPGYIEIREDYAPRMPEKFLGRYALLLEGPFARQSVRGDIALSGGLTAGKELQSRS
;
A
#
# COMPACT_ATOMS: atom_id res chain seq x y z
N MET A 1 18.40 -12.83 3.99
CA MET A 1 18.67 -11.45 4.49
C MET A 1 20.03 -11.45 5.15
N LYS A 2 20.87 -10.45 4.83
CA LYS A 2 22.24 -10.33 5.40
C LYS A 2 22.32 -9.00 6.14
N GLU A 3 22.97 -8.98 7.28
CA GLU A 3 23.24 -7.77 8.05
C GLU A 3 24.73 -7.42 7.95
N TYR A 4 25.04 -6.14 7.79
CA TYR A 4 26.43 -5.67 7.71
C TYR A 4 26.89 -5.12 9.03
N ILE A 5 28.03 -5.63 9.51
CA ILE A 5 28.69 -5.14 10.71
C ILE A 5 29.70 -4.09 10.28
N ALA A 6 29.54 -2.86 10.78
CA ALA A 6 30.49 -1.78 10.53
C ALA A 6 31.84 -2.08 11.21
N GLN A 7 32.94 -1.98 10.44
CA GLN A 7 34.29 -2.13 10.93
C GLN A 7 35.17 -1.00 10.42
N THR A 8 36.24 -0.69 11.11
CA THR A 8 37.25 0.28 10.67
C THR A 8 38.03 -0.26 9.47
N GLY A 9 38.42 0.61 8.51
CA GLY A 9 39.29 0.25 7.40
C GLY A 9 38.64 0.31 6.00
N GLY A 10 37.35 0.63 5.92
CA GLY A 10 36.60 0.73 4.67
C GLY A 10 36.30 -0.66 4.05
N ARG A 11 35.27 -0.71 3.24
CA ARG A 11 34.82 -1.92 2.55
C ARG A 11 34.39 -1.57 1.14
N TYR A 12 34.72 -2.43 0.18
CA TYR A 12 34.13 -2.35 -1.15
C TYR A 12 32.65 -2.71 -1.08
N THR A 13 31.81 -1.95 -1.80
CA THR A 13 30.39 -2.25 -1.97
C THR A 13 30.23 -3.13 -3.20
N TYR A 14 29.61 -4.27 -3.04
CA TYR A 14 29.33 -5.21 -4.13
C TYR A 14 27.86 -5.10 -4.55
N ASN A 15 27.53 -5.55 -5.77
CA ASN A 15 26.16 -5.60 -6.26
C ASN A 15 25.24 -6.38 -5.31
N ASP A 16 25.74 -7.44 -4.70
CA ASP A 16 25.01 -8.24 -3.71
C ASP A 16 24.60 -7.44 -2.47
N ASP A 17 25.36 -6.40 -2.12
CA ASP A 17 25.02 -5.51 -1.01
C ASP A 17 23.77 -4.71 -1.34
N LEU A 18 23.69 -4.19 -2.57
CA LEU A 18 22.52 -3.46 -3.07
C LEU A 18 21.29 -4.37 -3.20
N LEU A 19 21.48 -5.58 -3.72
CA LEU A 19 20.40 -6.55 -3.85
C LEU A 19 19.84 -6.95 -2.47
N ASN A 20 20.71 -7.12 -1.47
CA ASN A 20 20.28 -7.42 -0.11
C ASN A 20 19.48 -6.27 0.53
N LEU A 21 19.86 -5.01 0.31
CA LEU A 21 19.07 -3.85 0.75
C LEU A 21 17.71 -3.80 0.08
N GLN A 22 17.67 -4.12 -1.21
CA GLN A 22 16.41 -4.20 -1.95
C GLN A 22 15.50 -5.33 -1.44
N GLU A 23 16.08 -6.48 -1.10
CA GLU A 23 15.36 -7.60 -0.50
C GLU A 23 14.80 -7.23 0.88
N LEU A 24 15.59 -6.54 1.71
CA LEU A 24 15.15 -6.04 3.01
C LEU A 24 13.96 -5.07 2.88
N ALA A 25 14.04 -4.13 1.95
CA ALA A 25 12.95 -3.20 1.68
C ALA A 25 11.67 -3.92 1.20
N ARG A 26 11.83 -4.97 0.38
CA ARG A 26 10.71 -5.80 -0.09
C ARG A 26 10.09 -6.63 1.02
N SER A 27 10.88 -7.12 1.98
CA SER A 27 10.36 -7.96 3.07
C SER A 27 9.33 -7.24 3.92
N MET A 28 9.43 -5.91 4.06
CA MET A 28 8.40 -5.11 4.73
C MET A 28 7.05 -5.14 4.01
N SER A 29 7.07 -5.27 2.68
CA SER A 29 5.86 -5.37 1.87
C SER A 29 5.08 -6.67 2.13
N MET A 30 5.74 -7.72 2.62
CA MET A 30 5.11 -9.00 2.93
C MET A 30 4.10 -8.90 4.08
N LEU A 31 4.20 -7.86 4.92
CA LEU A 31 3.20 -7.59 5.96
C LEU A 31 1.79 -7.38 5.38
N PHE A 32 1.71 -6.91 4.14
CA PHE A 32 0.46 -6.60 3.45
C PHE A 32 0.09 -7.62 2.38
N GLU A 33 0.83 -8.73 2.31
CA GLU A 33 0.55 -9.78 1.33
C GLU A 33 -0.89 -10.33 1.51
N GLY A 34 -1.61 -10.44 0.41
CA GLY A 34 -3.01 -10.86 0.39
C GLY A 34 -4.01 -9.79 0.85
N CYS A 35 -3.55 -8.56 1.18
CA CYS A 35 -4.46 -7.44 1.40
C CYS A 35 -4.94 -6.85 0.05
N PRO A 36 -6.19 -6.34 -0.01
CA PRO A 36 -6.63 -5.53 -1.13
C PRO A 36 -5.81 -4.23 -1.22
N ASN A 37 -5.96 -3.47 -2.29
CA ASN A 37 -5.33 -2.16 -2.41
C ASN A 37 -5.91 -1.18 -1.38
N PHE A 38 -5.07 -0.38 -0.73
CA PHE A 38 -5.48 0.54 0.34
C PHE A 38 -4.50 1.70 0.51
N ILE A 39 -4.95 2.75 1.20
CA ILE A 39 -4.14 3.89 1.62
C ILE A 39 -3.38 3.51 2.89
N LEU A 40 -2.06 3.58 2.84
CA LEU A 40 -1.17 3.28 3.96
C LEU A 40 -1.03 4.49 4.89
N SER A 41 -0.79 5.68 4.32
CA SER A 41 -0.68 6.94 5.08
C SER A 41 -0.94 8.14 4.19
N GLY A 42 -1.32 9.28 4.76
CA GLY A 42 -1.68 10.48 4.01
C GLY A 42 -2.93 10.28 3.14
N CYS A 43 -2.95 10.88 1.97
CA CYS A 43 -4.09 10.86 1.05
C CYS A 43 -5.39 11.31 1.72
N GLU A 44 -5.29 12.35 2.57
CA GLU A 44 -6.46 12.95 3.21
C GLU A 44 -7.24 13.78 2.20
N VAL A 45 -8.55 13.59 2.20
CA VAL A 45 -9.47 14.35 1.34
C VAL A 45 -9.93 15.59 2.10
N SER A 46 -9.66 16.76 1.55
CA SER A 46 -10.10 18.03 2.10
C SER A 46 -10.28 19.07 0.98
N GLU A 47 -11.40 19.76 0.99
CA GLU A 47 -11.67 20.91 0.10
C GLU A 47 -11.38 20.64 -1.40
N GLY A 48 -11.77 19.47 -1.90
CA GLY A 48 -11.54 19.07 -3.29
C GLY A 48 -10.06 18.78 -3.62
N ARG A 49 -9.27 18.44 -2.61
CA ARG A 49 -7.86 18.05 -2.75
C ARG A 49 -7.63 16.72 -2.06
N ILE A 50 -6.62 16.00 -2.51
CA ILE A 50 -6.08 14.83 -1.83
C ILE A 50 -4.61 15.13 -1.52
N THR A 51 -4.23 15.01 -0.25
CA THR A 51 -2.85 15.27 0.18
C THR A 51 -1.90 14.18 -0.34
N PRO A 52 -0.59 14.46 -0.42
CA PRO A 52 0.40 13.43 -0.66
C PRO A 52 0.34 12.30 0.37
N GLY A 53 0.75 11.11 -0.04
CA GLY A 53 0.76 9.97 0.86
C GLY A 53 1.41 8.73 0.26
N TYR A 54 1.19 7.60 0.94
CA TYR A 54 1.65 6.29 0.49
C TYR A 54 0.46 5.34 0.38
N VAL A 55 0.47 4.55 -0.68
CA VAL A 55 -0.58 3.58 -0.98
C VAL A 55 0.03 2.20 -1.19
N TRP A 56 -0.75 1.17 -0.86
CA TRP A 56 -0.47 -0.21 -1.21
C TRP A 56 -1.30 -0.59 -2.42
N ILE A 57 -0.66 -0.75 -3.57
CA ILE A 57 -1.31 -1.13 -4.82
C ILE A 57 -0.43 -2.14 -5.56
N GLY A 58 -1.05 -3.22 -6.06
CA GLY A 58 -0.37 -4.22 -6.86
C GLY A 58 0.80 -4.90 -6.14
N GLY A 59 0.65 -5.17 -4.82
CA GLY A 59 1.68 -5.80 -4.02
C GLY A 59 2.89 -4.91 -3.71
N ARG A 60 2.73 -3.57 -3.79
CA ARG A 60 3.82 -2.62 -3.55
C ARG A 60 3.37 -1.37 -2.82
N ILE A 61 4.26 -0.84 -1.99
CA ILE A 61 4.12 0.50 -1.42
C ILE A 61 4.57 1.50 -2.47
N ARG A 62 3.71 2.49 -2.77
CA ARG A 62 3.94 3.50 -3.79
C ARG A 62 3.69 4.89 -3.24
N PRO A 63 4.52 5.89 -3.56
CA PRO A 63 4.24 7.28 -3.25
C PRO A 63 3.12 7.80 -4.16
N PHE A 64 2.24 8.62 -3.59
CA PHE A 64 1.26 9.43 -4.30
C PHE A 64 1.51 10.90 -3.99
N GLU A 65 1.67 11.71 -5.03
CA GLU A 65 2.05 13.12 -4.87
C GLU A 65 0.90 14.03 -4.45
N GLY A 66 -0.31 13.47 -4.34
CA GLY A 66 -1.53 14.21 -4.08
C GLY A 66 -2.22 14.67 -5.37
N ALA A 67 -3.39 15.30 -5.23
CA ALA A 67 -4.15 15.84 -6.33
C ALA A 67 -4.90 17.09 -5.91
N ALA A 68 -5.06 18.04 -6.84
CA ALA A 68 -5.91 19.21 -6.71
C ALA A 68 -7.13 19.08 -7.63
N GLU A 69 -8.19 19.83 -7.33
CA GLU A 69 -9.43 19.85 -8.13
C GLU A 69 -10.06 18.47 -8.31
N VAL A 70 -10.10 17.72 -7.22
CA VAL A 70 -10.62 16.36 -7.19
C VAL A 70 -12.14 16.37 -7.28
N SER A 71 -12.67 15.51 -8.12
CA SER A 71 -14.10 15.18 -8.17
C SER A 71 -14.29 13.66 -8.05
N PHE A 72 -15.30 13.25 -7.32
CA PHE A 72 -15.55 11.85 -6.99
C PHE A 72 -16.48 11.15 -8.00
N PRO A 73 -16.32 9.82 -8.21
CA PRO A 73 -15.24 8.99 -7.67
C PRO A 73 -13.87 9.38 -8.25
N TYR A 74 -12.83 9.26 -7.42
CA TYR A 74 -11.46 9.51 -7.83
C TYR A 74 -10.63 8.24 -7.65
N TYR A 75 -9.78 7.94 -8.61
CA TYR A 75 -8.97 6.72 -8.62
C TYR A 75 -7.49 7.06 -8.47
N ILE A 76 -6.82 6.44 -7.53
CA ILE A 76 -5.36 6.38 -7.47
C ILE A 76 -4.96 5.04 -8.08
N TYR A 77 -4.14 5.04 -9.11
CA TYR A 77 -3.79 3.84 -9.86
C TYR A 77 -2.29 3.73 -10.11
N GLU A 78 -1.85 2.51 -10.39
CA GLU A 78 -0.46 2.19 -10.72
C GLU A 78 0.00 2.92 -11.96
N LYS A 79 1.23 3.46 -11.88
CA LYS A 79 1.95 4.00 -13.01
C LYS A 79 3.42 3.62 -12.87
N ASN A 80 3.80 2.52 -13.50
CA ASN A 80 5.19 2.12 -13.59
C ASN A 80 5.92 2.95 -14.64
N ARG A 81 7.17 3.28 -14.36
CA ARG A 81 8.08 3.88 -15.33
C ARG A 81 9.35 3.05 -15.38
N TYR A 82 9.66 2.52 -16.55
CA TYR A 82 10.85 1.74 -16.80
C TYR A 82 11.97 2.62 -17.36
N GLU A 83 13.14 2.51 -16.77
CA GLU A 83 14.34 3.21 -17.23
C GLU A 83 15.23 2.23 -17.96
N THR A 84 15.59 2.59 -19.18
CA THR A 84 16.52 1.83 -20.01
C THR A 84 17.94 2.09 -19.55
N ILE A 85 18.69 1.03 -19.31
CA ILE A 85 20.08 1.07 -18.89
C ILE A 85 20.93 0.34 -19.94
N ALA A 86 22.07 0.93 -20.29
CA ALA A 86 23.03 0.29 -21.17
C ALA A 86 23.78 -0.82 -20.41
N TYR A 87 23.82 -1.99 -21.02
CA TYR A 87 24.58 -3.15 -20.57
C TYR A 87 25.81 -3.37 -21.46
N ALA A 88 26.74 -4.19 -21.01
CA ALA A 88 27.91 -4.57 -21.80
C ALA A 88 27.50 -5.15 -23.16
N GLY A 89 28.18 -4.72 -24.23
CA GLY A 89 27.84 -5.11 -25.60
C GLY A 89 26.79 -4.24 -26.30
N ASP A 90 26.64 -2.98 -25.85
CA ASP A 90 25.74 -1.97 -26.44
C ASP A 90 24.26 -2.37 -26.48
N VAL A 91 23.84 -3.24 -25.56
CA VAL A 91 22.45 -3.68 -25.44
C VAL A 91 21.74 -2.84 -24.39
N ASN A 92 20.66 -2.18 -24.80
CA ASN A 92 19.79 -1.44 -23.91
C ASN A 92 18.66 -2.36 -23.40
N LYS A 93 18.47 -2.40 -22.08
CA LYS A 93 17.39 -3.17 -21.42
C LYS A 93 16.72 -2.35 -20.35
N HIS A 94 15.47 -2.71 -20.00
CA HIS A 94 14.81 -2.17 -18.82
C HIS A 94 15.58 -2.61 -17.56
N GLY A 95 16.40 -1.73 -17.03
CA GLY A 95 17.27 -2.03 -15.90
C GLY A 95 16.76 -1.49 -14.57
N ARG A 96 15.75 -0.61 -14.60
CA ARG A 96 15.12 -0.06 -13.41
C ARG A 96 13.63 0.17 -13.62
N CYS A 97 12.82 -0.12 -12.60
CA CYS A 97 11.41 0.23 -12.57
C CYS A 97 11.15 1.20 -11.41
N CYS A 98 10.57 2.35 -11.72
CA CYS A 98 10.06 3.30 -10.74
C CYS A 98 8.57 3.00 -10.51
N TYR A 99 8.23 2.54 -9.32
CA TYR A 99 6.86 2.24 -8.91
C TYR A 99 6.18 3.52 -8.44
N LEU A 100 5.40 4.15 -9.31
CA LEU A 100 4.70 5.40 -9.07
C LEU A 100 3.20 5.18 -9.05
N CYS A 101 2.46 6.19 -8.61
CA CYS A 101 1.03 6.30 -8.77
C CYS A 101 0.67 7.54 -9.59
N SER A 102 -0.46 7.46 -10.23
CA SER A 102 -1.14 8.62 -10.80
C SER A 102 -2.58 8.62 -10.30
N GLY A 103 -3.32 9.69 -10.57
CA GLY A 103 -4.70 9.78 -10.16
C GLY A 103 -5.58 10.41 -11.23
N GLY A 104 -6.89 10.13 -11.16
CA GLY A 104 -7.85 10.65 -12.12
C GLY A 104 -9.27 10.12 -11.88
N ARG A 105 -10.19 10.55 -12.75
CA ARG A 105 -11.60 10.12 -12.72
C ARG A 105 -11.82 8.72 -13.29
N GLU A 106 -10.85 8.22 -14.03
CA GLU A 106 -10.90 6.91 -14.67
C GLU A 106 -9.55 6.22 -14.54
N VAL A 107 -9.58 4.91 -14.45
CA VAL A 107 -8.37 4.07 -14.49
C VAL A 107 -8.04 3.79 -15.95
N PRO A 108 -6.81 4.03 -16.41
CA PRO A 108 -6.39 3.67 -17.77
C PRO A 108 -6.58 2.19 -18.04
N ARG A 109 -7.07 1.87 -19.23
CA ARG A 109 -7.20 0.47 -19.70
C ARG A 109 -5.96 -0.01 -20.46
N SER A 110 -4.86 0.73 -20.35
CA SER A 110 -3.58 0.35 -20.96
C SER A 110 -2.85 -0.63 -20.07
N GLU A 111 -2.40 -1.72 -20.65
CA GLU A 111 -1.56 -2.70 -19.98
C GLU A 111 -0.15 -2.14 -19.72
N ASP A 112 0.46 -2.62 -18.65
CA ASP A 112 1.86 -2.33 -18.34
C ASP A 112 2.77 -2.98 -19.40
N GLU A 113 3.74 -2.24 -19.91
CA GLU A 113 4.61 -2.66 -21.03
C GLU A 113 5.50 -3.87 -20.74
N VAL A 114 5.72 -4.19 -19.48
CA VAL A 114 6.58 -5.31 -19.08
C VAL A 114 5.76 -6.48 -18.53
N THR A 115 4.75 -6.20 -17.72
CA THR A 115 3.96 -7.24 -17.06
C THR A 115 2.73 -7.65 -17.85
N GLY A 116 2.27 -6.83 -18.79
CA GLY A 116 1.02 -7.05 -19.54
C GLY A 116 -0.23 -6.95 -18.66
N ALA A 117 -0.10 -6.49 -17.43
CA ALA A 117 -1.21 -6.39 -16.50
C ALA A 117 -1.89 -5.02 -16.57
N LEU A 118 -3.21 -5.00 -16.35
CA LEU A 118 -3.95 -3.77 -16.15
C LEU A 118 -3.55 -3.14 -14.80
N PRO A 119 -3.55 -1.79 -14.70
CA PRO A 119 -3.17 -1.12 -13.47
C PRO A 119 -4.12 -1.45 -12.32
N GLY A 120 -3.55 -1.84 -11.19
CA GLY A 120 -4.26 -1.88 -9.93
C GLY A 120 -4.63 -0.47 -9.48
N TYR A 121 -5.71 -0.33 -8.73
CA TYR A 121 -6.19 0.97 -8.30
C TYR A 121 -6.87 0.96 -6.93
N ILE A 122 -7.06 2.16 -6.37
CA ILE A 122 -7.87 2.48 -5.21
C ILE A 122 -8.94 3.45 -5.66
N GLU A 123 -10.20 3.18 -5.33
CA GLU A 123 -11.32 4.11 -5.52
C GLU A 123 -11.52 4.92 -4.25
N ILE A 124 -11.53 6.24 -4.38
CA ILE A 124 -11.85 7.19 -3.32
C ILE A 124 -13.19 7.84 -3.64
N ARG A 125 -14.10 7.83 -2.69
CA ARG A 125 -15.38 8.50 -2.74
C ARG A 125 -15.40 9.64 -1.74
N GLU A 126 -16.40 10.50 -1.83
CA GLU A 126 -16.53 11.66 -0.94
C GLU A 126 -16.55 11.27 0.54
N ASP A 127 -17.21 10.16 0.85
CA ASP A 127 -17.44 9.63 2.21
C ASP A 127 -16.57 8.42 2.56
N TYR A 128 -15.78 7.93 1.61
CA TYR A 128 -15.02 6.69 1.80
C TYR A 128 -13.68 6.69 1.08
N ALA A 129 -12.64 6.32 1.82
CA ALA A 129 -11.32 6.01 1.29
C ALA A 129 -10.81 4.71 1.92
N PRO A 130 -10.46 3.68 1.11
CA PRO A 130 -10.01 2.39 1.66
C PRO A 130 -8.64 2.56 2.32
N ARG A 131 -8.66 2.58 3.64
CA ARG A 131 -7.45 2.63 4.48
C ARG A 131 -7.09 1.21 4.94
N MET A 132 -6.29 1.08 5.95
CA MET A 132 -5.85 -0.22 6.47
C MET A 132 -6.99 -1.25 6.44
N PRO A 133 -6.82 -2.37 5.71
CA PRO A 133 -7.94 -3.26 5.45
C PRO A 133 -8.43 -3.95 6.72
N GLU A 134 -9.74 -4.07 6.83
CA GLU A 134 -10.42 -4.77 7.93
C GLU A 134 -9.87 -6.19 8.14
N LYS A 135 -9.58 -6.89 7.04
CA LYS A 135 -8.99 -8.24 7.08
C LYS A 135 -7.66 -8.28 7.82
N PHE A 136 -6.83 -7.25 7.71
CA PHE A 136 -5.55 -7.16 8.40
C PHE A 136 -5.75 -6.80 9.87
N LEU A 137 -6.54 -5.78 10.14
CA LEU A 137 -6.81 -5.32 11.50
C LEU A 137 -7.72 -6.29 12.26
N GLY A 138 -8.72 -6.87 11.62
CA GLY A 138 -9.62 -7.85 12.23
C GLY A 138 -8.96 -9.16 12.61
N ARG A 139 -7.76 -9.46 12.09
CA ARG A 139 -6.97 -10.63 12.52
C ARG A 139 -6.18 -10.36 13.80
N TYR A 140 -5.77 -9.11 14.04
CA TYR A 140 -4.81 -8.74 15.09
C TYR A 140 -5.33 -7.72 16.08
N ALA A 141 -6.42 -7.03 15.78
CA ALA A 141 -7.00 -6.02 16.66
C ALA A 141 -8.51 -5.93 16.51
N LEU A 142 -9.19 -5.78 17.65
CA LEU A 142 -10.58 -5.33 17.67
C LEU A 142 -10.56 -3.81 17.57
N LEU A 143 -11.03 -3.26 16.45
CA LEU A 143 -11.12 -1.82 16.27
C LEU A 143 -12.30 -1.28 17.04
N LEU A 144 -12.04 -0.42 18.01
CA LEU A 144 -13.06 0.23 18.83
C LEU A 144 -13.65 1.46 18.15
N GLU A 145 -12.89 2.06 17.22
CA GLU A 145 -13.31 3.23 16.44
C GLU A 145 -12.86 3.08 14.99
N GLY A 146 -13.67 3.52 14.04
CA GLY A 146 -13.29 3.51 12.63
C GLY A 146 -14.47 3.49 11.66
N PRO A 147 -14.22 3.51 10.35
CA PRO A 147 -15.26 3.53 9.32
C PRO A 147 -16.07 2.22 9.23
N PHE A 148 -15.70 1.21 10.00
CA PHE A 148 -16.35 -0.10 9.98
C PHE A 148 -17.57 -0.10 10.89
N ALA A 149 -18.75 -0.11 10.30
CA ALA A 149 -20.01 -0.12 11.04
C ALA A 149 -20.25 -1.39 11.85
N ARG A 150 -19.57 -2.50 11.52
CA ARG A 150 -19.67 -3.79 12.22
C ARG A 150 -18.38 -4.59 12.10
N GLN A 151 -17.95 -5.16 13.22
CA GLN A 151 -16.93 -6.20 13.24
C GLN A 151 -17.56 -7.53 13.67
N SER A 152 -17.23 -8.59 12.95
CA SER A 152 -17.63 -9.96 13.30
C SER A 152 -16.44 -10.69 13.88
N VAL A 153 -16.54 -11.15 15.09
CA VAL A 153 -15.57 -12.05 15.72
C VAL A 153 -16.16 -13.46 15.73
N ARG A 154 -15.43 -14.40 15.14
CA ARG A 154 -15.80 -15.83 15.23
C ARG A 154 -15.03 -16.44 16.40
N GLY A 155 -15.75 -16.90 17.39
CA GLY A 155 -15.21 -17.50 18.60
C GLY A 155 -15.57 -16.71 19.85
N ASP A 156 -15.05 -17.14 20.99
CA ASP A 156 -15.30 -16.54 22.28
C ASP A 156 -14.41 -15.31 22.49
N ILE A 157 -14.98 -14.26 23.04
CA ILE A 157 -14.24 -13.06 23.46
C ILE A 157 -14.15 -13.08 24.98
N ALA A 158 -12.95 -13.21 25.53
CA ALA A 158 -12.69 -13.04 26.95
C ALA A 158 -12.32 -11.58 27.23
N LEU A 159 -13.10 -10.88 28.03
CA LEU A 159 -12.85 -9.52 28.48
C LEU A 159 -12.40 -9.53 29.92
N SER A 160 -11.21 -8.98 30.21
CA SER A 160 -10.73 -8.82 31.60
C SER A 160 -11.28 -7.59 32.32
N GLY A 161 -12.11 -6.79 31.63
CA GLY A 161 -12.74 -5.56 32.15
C GLY A 161 -14.22 -5.48 31.77
N GLY A 162 -14.87 -4.40 32.17
CA GLY A 162 -16.27 -4.14 31.83
C GLY A 162 -16.45 -3.80 30.35
N LEU A 163 -17.53 -4.29 29.74
CA LEU A 163 -17.97 -3.89 28.41
C LEU A 163 -19.09 -2.83 28.57
N THR A 164 -18.86 -1.65 28.01
CA THR A 164 -19.89 -0.60 27.92
C THR A 164 -20.34 -0.51 26.48
N ALA A 165 -21.61 -0.83 26.19
CA ALA A 165 -22.20 -0.68 24.88
C ALA A 165 -23.01 0.61 24.81
N GLY A 166 -22.74 1.45 23.81
CA GLY A 166 -23.51 2.67 23.54
C GLY A 166 -24.91 2.42 22.93
N LYS A 167 -25.18 1.17 22.52
CA LYS A 167 -26.46 0.63 22.05
C LYS A 167 -26.61 -0.79 22.56
N GLU A 168 -27.89 -1.26 22.58
CA GLU A 168 -28.27 -2.55 23.08
C GLU A 168 -27.38 -3.72 22.65
N LEU A 169 -26.85 -4.46 23.62
CA LEU A 169 -26.17 -5.74 23.38
C LEU A 169 -27.23 -6.80 23.07
N GLN A 170 -27.32 -7.25 21.86
CA GLN A 170 -28.16 -8.38 21.47
C GLN A 170 -27.34 -9.65 21.47
N SER A 171 -27.54 -10.55 22.40
CA SER A 171 -27.09 -11.94 22.33
C SER A 171 -28.10 -12.73 21.49
N ARG A 172 -27.65 -13.41 20.46
CA ARG A 172 -28.42 -14.48 19.84
C ARG A 172 -27.99 -15.79 20.46
N SER A 173 -28.89 -16.39 21.22
CA SER A 173 -28.81 -17.80 21.65
C SER A 173 -28.97 -18.72 20.45
#